data_6963146dfa3cdfe02fbd7e48d16f9a33
#
_entry.id   6963146dfa3cdfe02fbd7e48d16f9a33
#
_cell.length_a   1.000
_cell.length_b   1.000
_cell.length_c   1.000
_cell.angle_alpha   90.00
_cell.angle_beta   90.00
_cell.angle_gamma   90.00
#
_symmetry.space_group_name_H-M   'P 1'
#
loop_
_entity.id
_entity.type
_entity.pdbx_description
1 polymer ?
#
loop_
_entity_poly.entity_id
_entity_poly.type
_entity_poly.pdbx_seq_one_letter_code
_entity_poly.pdbx_strand_id
1 'polypeptide(L)'
;YADLDGNNENSIIIPKDSSVNFIGFSFTTNNIVDIEPNKENWDLLFTQYTHIFQNPLMPYLVTGVIINRNNTSTSSDNDNVYDEINSSNIDSYVFNNEIDFIGYDWKTYDFNSGNYIVDQNSNYIIKTNVGFYYKLHFIDFYDDIGLKGSPKFEYQKL
;
A
#
# COMPACT_ATOMS: atom_id res chain seq x y z
N TYR A 1 34.06 7.00 1.00
CA TYR A 1 35.12 6.74 0.01
C TYR A 1 36.41 6.41 0.75
N ALA A 2 36.81 5.14 0.79
CA ALA A 2 38.21 4.85 1.04
C ALA A 2 38.99 5.29 -0.19
N ASP A 3 40.10 5.99 -0.03
CA ASP A 3 41.07 6.12 -1.10
C ASP A 3 41.70 4.74 -1.38
N LEU A 4 42.39 4.60 -2.52
CA LEU A 4 43.00 3.32 -2.90
C LEU A 4 44.11 2.84 -1.91
N ASP A 5 44.47 3.69 -0.96
CA ASP A 5 45.45 3.42 0.09
C ASP A 5 44.79 3.04 1.44
N GLY A 6 43.44 2.98 1.51
CA GLY A 6 42.69 2.57 2.71
C GLY A 6 42.70 3.60 3.85
N ASN A 7 43.03 4.85 3.58
CA ASN A 7 43.24 5.85 4.63
C ASN A 7 41.97 6.58 5.11
N ASN A 8 40.81 6.30 4.55
CA ASN A 8 39.54 6.95 4.91
C ASN A 8 38.44 5.92 5.16
N GLU A 9 38.73 4.90 5.97
CA GLU A 9 37.71 3.96 6.41
C GLU A 9 36.74 4.62 7.42
N ASN A 10 35.47 4.53 7.15
CA ASN A 10 34.43 4.92 8.09
C ASN A 10 33.62 3.68 8.47
N SER A 11 33.31 3.54 9.74
CA SER A 11 32.39 2.54 10.23
C SER A 11 31.21 3.22 10.92
N ILE A 12 30.02 2.69 10.72
CA ILE A 12 28.80 3.15 11.37
C ILE A 12 28.01 1.95 11.87
N ILE A 13 27.38 2.10 13.02
CA ILE A 13 26.46 1.13 13.56
C ILE A 13 25.04 1.59 13.21
N ILE A 14 24.28 0.74 12.52
CA ILE A 14 22.86 0.97 12.29
C ILE A 14 22.10 0.31 13.45
N PRO A 15 21.55 1.09 14.39
CA PRO A 15 20.82 0.54 15.51
C PRO A 15 19.50 -0.08 15.02
N LYS A 16 19.06 -1.15 15.69
CA LYS A 16 17.71 -1.67 15.45
C LYS A 16 16.69 -0.69 16.04
N ASP A 17 15.80 -0.21 15.20
CA ASP A 17 14.62 0.56 15.60
C ASP A 17 13.37 -0.29 15.39
N SER A 18 12.63 -0.58 16.46
CA SER A 18 11.40 -1.38 16.39
C SER A 18 10.17 -0.56 16.00
N SER A 19 10.29 0.76 15.93
CA SER A 19 9.19 1.66 15.56
C SER A 19 9.00 1.82 14.06
N VAL A 20 9.99 1.40 13.25
CA VAL A 20 10.00 1.45 11.79
C VAL A 20 10.31 0.08 11.20
N ASN A 21 9.97 -0.14 9.92
CA ASN A 21 10.34 -1.35 9.20
C ASN A 21 11.68 -1.19 8.46
N PHE A 22 12.04 0.04 8.09
CA PHE A 22 13.23 0.35 7.32
C PHE A 22 14.04 1.47 7.96
N ILE A 23 15.36 1.32 7.94
CA ILE A 23 16.31 2.35 8.36
C ILE A 23 17.14 2.71 7.14
N GLY A 24 17.08 3.97 6.72
CA GLY A 24 17.87 4.49 5.63
C GLY A 24 19.26 4.94 6.08
N PHE A 25 20.24 4.87 5.19
CA PHE A 25 21.56 5.47 5.39
C PHE A 25 21.99 6.22 4.13
N SER A 26 22.48 7.44 4.32
CA SER A 26 22.98 8.28 3.23
C SER A 26 24.50 8.38 3.29
N PHE A 27 25.18 7.88 2.25
CA PHE A 27 26.64 8.05 2.10
C PHE A 27 27.03 9.53 1.87
N THR A 28 26.14 10.34 1.29
CA THR A 28 26.40 11.77 1.07
C THR A 28 26.47 12.55 2.36
N THR A 29 25.58 12.28 3.29
CA THR A 29 25.53 12.96 4.60
C THR A 29 26.26 12.18 5.68
N ASN A 30 26.68 10.94 5.38
CA ASN A 30 27.28 9.97 6.29
C ASN A 30 26.42 9.78 7.56
N ASN A 31 25.09 9.66 7.38
CA ASN A 31 24.15 9.59 8.49
C ASN A 31 22.95 8.69 8.19
N ILE A 32 22.28 8.25 9.27
CA ILE A 32 20.96 7.62 9.20
C ILE A 32 19.94 8.67 8.74
N VAL A 33 19.01 8.26 7.90
CA VAL A 33 17.92 9.10 7.37
C VAL A 33 16.59 8.42 7.60
N ASP A 34 15.60 9.20 8.02
CA ASP A 34 14.23 8.74 8.15
C ASP A 34 13.60 8.60 6.76
N ILE A 35 13.12 7.40 6.44
CA ILE A 35 12.53 7.08 5.13
C ILE A 35 11.09 6.65 5.21
N GLU A 36 10.58 6.39 6.40
CA GLU A 36 9.17 6.08 6.64
C GLU A 36 8.70 6.66 7.98
N PRO A 37 7.39 6.90 8.15
CA PRO A 37 6.82 7.25 9.45
C PRO A 37 6.87 6.04 10.40
N ASN A 38 6.65 6.31 11.69
CA ASN A 38 6.44 5.24 12.68
C ASN A 38 5.34 4.28 12.18
N LYS A 39 5.60 2.99 12.28
CA LYS A 39 4.70 1.92 11.80
C LYS A 39 3.29 1.94 12.42
N GLU A 40 3.10 2.68 13.52
CA GLU A 40 1.79 2.84 14.14
C GLU A 40 0.99 4.02 13.56
N ASN A 41 1.61 4.84 12.69
CA ASN A 41 1.04 6.09 12.19
C ASN A 41 0.51 6.00 10.75
N TRP A 42 0.44 4.80 10.15
CA TRP A 42 -0.10 4.64 8.82
C TRP A 42 -0.83 3.30 8.67
N ASP A 43 -1.82 3.25 7.79
CA ASP A 43 -2.63 2.06 7.52
C ASP A 43 -2.40 1.51 6.11
N LEU A 44 -2.31 2.37 5.11
CA LEU A 44 -2.17 2.01 3.70
C LEU A 44 -0.92 2.66 3.08
N LEU A 45 -0.22 1.91 2.23
CA LEU A 45 0.90 2.39 1.44
C LEU A 45 0.63 2.20 -0.05
N PHE A 46 0.59 3.30 -0.78
CA PHE A 46 0.47 3.33 -2.23
C PHE A 46 1.87 3.20 -2.84
N THR A 47 2.12 2.11 -3.56
CA THR A 47 3.47 1.79 -4.01
C THR A 47 3.48 0.92 -5.26
N GLN A 48 4.65 0.75 -5.82
CA GLN A 48 4.93 -0.29 -6.80
C GLN A 48 5.59 -1.47 -6.10
N TYR A 49 5.16 -2.67 -6.44
CA TYR A 49 5.75 -3.91 -5.93
C TYR A 49 5.72 -5.00 -6.98
N THR A 50 6.54 -6.03 -6.80
CA THR A 50 6.57 -7.18 -7.72
C THR A 50 5.48 -8.17 -7.33
N HIS A 51 4.50 -8.34 -8.21
CA HIS A 51 3.54 -9.44 -8.15
C HIS A 51 4.02 -10.60 -9.02
N ILE A 52 3.76 -11.84 -8.60
CA ILE A 52 4.13 -13.03 -9.35
C ILE A 52 2.86 -13.68 -9.88
N PHE A 53 2.59 -13.48 -11.17
CA PHE A 53 1.52 -14.20 -11.85
C PHE A 53 1.84 -15.69 -11.88
N GLN A 54 0.84 -16.54 -11.65
CA GLN A 54 1.03 -17.99 -11.55
C GLN A 54 0.82 -18.69 -12.90
N ASN A 55 0.18 -18.06 -13.86
CA ASN A 55 -0.14 -18.70 -15.13
C ASN A 55 -0.09 -17.72 -16.32
N PRO A 56 1.03 -17.57 -17.04
CA PRO A 56 2.33 -18.22 -16.79
C PRO A 56 3.03 -17.65 -15.55
N LEU A 57 3.94 -18.40 -14.97
CA LEU A 57 4.75 -17.91 -13.85
C LEU A 57 5.64 -16.76 -14.33
N MET A 58 5.30 -15.54 -13.90
CA MET A 58 5.96 -14.33 -14.38
C MET A 58 5.96 -13.24 -13.30
N PRO A 59 7.12 -12.73 -12.88
CA PRO A 59 7.20 -11.54 -12.06
C PRO A 59 6.85 -10.30 -12.87
N TYR A 60 6.03 -9.43 -12.29
CA TYR A 60 5.60 -8.19 -12.93
C TYR A 60 5.52 -7.06 -11.91
N LEU A 61 6.01 -5.87 -12.28
CA LEU A 61 5.92 -4.69 -11.45
C LEU A 61 4.51 -4.09 -11.55
N VAL A 62 3.76 -4.13 -10.48
CA VAL A 62 2.41 -3.57 -10.39
C VAL A 62 2.40 -2.31 -9.53
N THR A 63 1.48 -1.39 -9.83
CA THR A 63 1.14 -0.27 -8.95
C THR A 63 -0.11 -0.62 -8.18
N GLY A 64 -0.02 -0.65 -6.87
CA GLY A 64 -1.12 -1.06 -6.02
C GLY A 64 -1.05 -0.46 -4.62
N VAL A 65 -1.81 -1.06 -3.72
CA VAL A 65 -1.93 -0.65 -2.33
C VAL A 65 -1.61 -1.85 -1.43
N ILE A 66 -0.71 -1.64 -0.51
CA ILE A 66 -0.42 -2.61 0.54
C ILE A 66 -0.85 -2.07 1.89
N ILE A 67 -1.24 -2.98 2.79
CA ILE A 67 -1.65 -2.63 4.14
C ILE A 67 -0.46 -2.66 5.10
N ASN A 68 -0.55 -1.91 6.16
CA ASN A 68 0.35 -2.03 7.29
C ASN A 68 0.00 -3.28 8.11
N ARG A 69 0.57 -4.42 7.73
CA ARG A 69 0.29 -5.72 8.35
C ARG A 69 0.58 -5.83 9.84
N ASN A 70 1.31 -4.86 10.41
CA ASN A 70 1.57 -4.86 11.85
C ASN A 70 0.32 -4.47 12.65
N ASN A 71 -0.53 -3.63 12.09
CA ASN A 71 -1.59 -2.98 12.84
C ASN A 71 -2.92 -2.87 12.09
N THR A 72 -2.94 -3.09 10.76
CA THR A 72 -4.13 -2.94 9.91
C THR A 72 -4.56 -4.31 9.39
N SER A 73 -5.86 -4.52 9.34
CA SER A 73 -6.46 -5.65 8.64
C SER A 73 -7.58 -5.18 7.73
N THR A 74 -7.88 -5.94 6.70
CA THR A 74 -8.87 -5.55 5.70
C THR A 74 -9.75 -6.73 5.28
N SER A 75 -10.95 -6.41 4.82
CA SER A 75 -11.88 -7.31 4.17
C SER A 75 -12.36 -6.67 2.88
N SER A 76 -12.87 -7.46 1.94
CA SER A 76 -13.51 -6.97 0.72
C SER A 76 -15.01 -7.17 0.77
N ASP A 77 -15.75 -6.30 0.09
CA ASP A 77 -17.18 -6.41 -0.14
C ASP A 77 -17.48 -6.04 -1.60
N ASN A 78 -17.77 -7.04 -2.40
CA ASN A 78 -18.14 -6.88 -3.81
C ASN A 78 -19.63 -7.13 -4.05
N ASP A 79 -20.38 -7.41 -3.00
CA ASP A 79 -21.81 -7.77 -3.06
C ASP A 79 -22.71 -6.56 -2.77
N ASN A 80 -22.24 -5.63 -1.93
CA ASN A 80 -22.97 -4.44 -1.57
C ASN A 80 -22.45 -3.20 -2.30
N VAL A 81 -23.34 -2.28 -2.62
CA VAL A 81 -22.93 -0.95 -3.09
C VAL A 81 -22.33 -0.16 -1.94
N TYR A 82 -21.36 0.69 -2.24
CA TYR A 82 -20.60 1.45 -1.24
C TYR A 82 -21.47 2.15 -0.19
N ASP A 83 -22.59 2.77 -0.60
CA ASP A 83 -23.48 3.51 0.31
C ASP A 83 -24.24 2.63 1.31
N GLU A 84 -24.44 1.36 0.99
CA GLU A 84 -25.17 0.41 1.86
C GLU A 84 -24.27 -0.21 2.94
N ILE A 85 -22.95 -0.11 2.78
CA ILE A 85 -21.98 -0.59 3.77
C ILE A 85 -21.99 0.36 4.97
N ASN A 86 -22.27 -0.18 6.14
CA ASN A 86 -22.38 0.60 7.40
C ASN A 86 -21.94 -0.24 8.61
N SER A 87 -21.96 0.36 9.79
CA SER A 87 -21.47 -0.29 11.02
C SER A 87 -22.21 -1.56 11.44
N SER A 88 -23.45 -1.75 10.98
CA SER A 88 -24.21 -2.97 11.31
C SER A 88 -23.74 -4.22 10.54
N ASN A 89 -22.98 -4.04 9.48
CA ASN A 89 -22.44 -5.13 8.65
C ASN A 89 -21.06 -5.61 9.15
N ILE A 90 -20.42 -4.88 10.06
CA ILE A 90 -19.00 -5.12 10.43
C ILE A 90 -18.74 -6.53 10.93
N ASP A 91 -19.65 -7.09 11.73
CA ASP A 91 -19.51 -8.43 12.31
C ASP A 91 -19.62 -9.56 11.26
N SER A 92 -20.08 -9.26 10.06
CA SER A 92 -20.17 -10.23 8.96
C SER A 92 -18.88 -10.36 8.15
N TYR A 93 -17.94 -9.42 8.28
CA TYR A 93 -16.68 -9.42 7.51
C TYR A 93 -15.62 -10.27 8.15
N VAL A 94 -14.89 -11.01 7.31
CA VAL A 94 -13.71 -11.78 7.71
C VAL A 94 -12.47 -10.95 7.36
N PHE A 95 -11.79 -10.43 8.39
CA PHE A 95 -10.62 -9.60 8.21
C PHE A 95 -9.36 -10.44 7.97
N ASN A 96 -8.55 -9.98 7.02
CA ASN A 96 -7.29 -10.55 6.61
C ASN A 96 -6.16 -9.51 6.80
N ASN A 97 -4.96 -9.96 7.09
CA ASN A 97 -3.77 -9.13 7.24
C ASN A 97 -2.68 -9.44 6.19
N GLU A 98 -3.04 -10.05 5.07
CA GLU A 98 -2.15 -10.18 3.92
C GLU A 98 -1.76 -8.81 3.39
N ILE A 99 -0.47 -8.62 3.16
CA ILE A 99 0.09 -7.30 2.88
C ILE A 99 -0.48 -6.67 1.61
N ASP A 100 -0.75 -7.46 0.59
CA ASP A 100 -1.28 -7.05 -0.72
C ASP A 100 -2.75 -7.45 -0.92
N PHE A 101 -3.53 -7.56 0.17
CA PHE A 101 -4.95 -7.92 0.09
C PHE A 101 -5.77 -6.93 -0.76
N ILE A 102 -5.53 -5.63 -0.65
CA ILE A 102 -6.12 -4.63 -1.54
C ILE A 102 -5.48 -4.75 -2.93
N GLY A 103 -4.16 -4.86 -2.96
CA GLY A 103 -3.41 -5.19 -4.16
C GLY A 103 -3.47 -4.15 -5.27
N TYR A 104 -3.50 -4.65 -6.49
CA TYR A 104 -3.47 -3.85 -7.73
C TYR A 104 -4.72 -4.05 -8.61
N ASP A 105 -5.54 -5.04 -8.31
CA ASP A 105 -6.63 -5.56 -9.16
C ASP A 105 -7.97 -4.83 -9.01
N TRP A 106 -8.02 -3.80 -8.15
CA TRP A 106 -9.11 -2.81 -8.13
C TRP A 106 -9.23 -2.00 -9.43
N LYS A 107 -8.26 -2.19 -10.36
CA LYS A 107 -8.27 -1.64 -11.72
C LYS A 107 -7.77 -2.67 -12.73
N THR A 108 -8.33 -2.65 -13.91
CA THR A 108 -7.97 -3.52 -15.03
C THR A 108 -7.51 -2.69 -16.23
N TYR A 109 -6.46 -3.12 -16.91
CA TYR A 109 -6.03 -2.48 -18.16
C TYR A 109 -6.89 -2.99 -19.31
N ASP A 110 -7.60 -2.06 -19.96
CA ASP A 110 -8.35 -2.35 -21.17
C ASP A 110 -7.47 -2.13 -22.41
N PHE A 111 -7.13 -3.22 -23.10
CA PHE A 111 -6.29 -3.19 -24.30
C PHE A 111 -6.94 -2.50 -25.50
N ASN A 112 -8.27 -2.37 -25.54
CA ASN A 112 -8.98 -1.71 -26.63
C ASN A 112 -8.89 -0.18 -26.52
N SER A 113 -9.10 0.33 -25.33
CA SER A 113 -9.02 1.78 -25.06
C SER A 113 -7.61 2.25 -24.71
N GLY A 114 -6.71 1.33 -24.30
CA GLY A 114 -5.37 1.66 -23.83
C GLY A 114 -5.36 2.29 -22.42
N ASN A 115 -6.46 2.16 -21.67
CA ASN A 115 -6.63 2.80 -20.37
C ASN A 115 -6.85 1.78 -19.26
N TYR A 116 -6.62 2.20 -18.02
CA TYR A 116 -7.06 1.47 -16.84
C TYR A 116 -8.51 1.83 -16.53
N ILE A 117 -9.30 0.81 -16.22
CA ILE A 117 -10.67 0.93 -15.75
C ILE A 117 -10.70 0.52 -14.29
N VAL A 118 -11.21 1.40 -13.44
CA VAL A 118 -11.40 1.13 -12.01
C VAL A 118 -12.69 0.35 -11.80
N ASP A 119 -12.63 -0.71 -10.99
CA ASP A 119 -13.81 -1.43 -10.55
C ASP A 119 -14.46 -0.71 -9.36
N GLN A 120 -15.52 0.03 -9.60
CA GLN A 120 -16.24 0.80 -8.58
C GLN A 120 -17.09 -0.07 -7.63
N ASN A 121 -17.24 -1.38 -7.92
CA ASN A 121 -17.94 -2.31 -7.03
C ASN A 121 -16.99 -3.00 -6.04
N SER A 122 -15.70 -2.85 -6.23
CA SER A 122 -14.70 -3.38 -5.29
C SER A 122 -14.58 -2.46 -4.07
N ASN A 123 -15.29 -2.82 -3.00
CA ASN A 123 -15.24 -2.12 -1.73
C ASN A 123 -14.32 -2.84 -0.74
N TYR A 124 -13.65 -2.08 0.09
CA TYR A 124 -12.75 -2.59 1.13
C TYR A 124 -13.16 -2.05 2.49
N ILE A 125 -13.10 -2.91 3.49
CA ILE A 125 -13.35 -2.55 4.89
C ILE A 125 -12.00 -2.61 5.60
N ILE A 126 -11.55 -1.46 6.10
CA ILE A 126 -10.25 -1.31 6.77
C ILE A 126 -10.49 -1.24 8.28
N LYS A 127 -9.83 -2.12 9.02
CA LYS A 127 -9.76 -2.04 10.48
C LYS A 127 -8.38 -1.51 10.86
N THR A 128 -8.34 -0.32 11.47
CA THR A 128 -7.10 0.32 11.90
C THR A 128 -6.54 -0.31 13.17
N ASN A 129 -5.28 -0.02 13.49
CA ASN A 129 -4.60 -0.46 14.71
C ASN A 129 -5.30 -0.01 16.01
N VAL A 130 -6.01 1.10 15.97
CA VAL A 130 -6.78 1.63 17.11
C VAL A 130 -8.21 1.13 17.17
N GLY A 131 -8.58 0.19 16.26
CA GLY A 131 -9.88 -0.48 16.26
C GLY A 131 -11.00 0.29 15.58
N PHE A 132 -10.73 1.35 14.83
CA PHE A 132 -11.72 2.00 14.00
C PHE A 132 -11.89 1.26 12.67
N TYR A 133 -13.10 1.34 12.13
CA TYR A 133 -13.45 0.77 10.84
C TYR A 133 -13.71 1.87 9.83
N TYR A 134 -13.24 1.66 8.61
CA TYR A 134 -13.48 2.53 7.47
C TYR A 134 -13.88 1.69 6.28
N LYS A 135 -14.85 2.15 5.50
CA LYS A 135 -15.07 1.65 4.15
C LYS A 135 -14.31 2.51 3.15
N LEU A 136 -13.83 1.88 2.08
CA LEU A 136 -13.06 2.52 1.03
C LEU A 136 -13.38 1.87 -0.31
N HIS A 137 -13.47 2.67 -1.39
CA HIS A 137 -13.42 2.19 -2.77
C HIS A 137 -12.62 3.14 -3.65
N PHE A 138 -12.09 2.62 -4.75
CA PHE A 138 -11.35 3.43 -5.72
C PHE A 138 -12.31 3.99 -6.75
N ILE A 139 -12.08 5.26 -7.16
CA ILE A 139 -12.91 5.96 -8.14
C ILE A 139 -12.13 6.36 -9.40
N ASP A 140 -10.79 6.50 -9.31
CA ASP A 140 -9.96 6.81 -10.46
C ASP A 140 -8.50 6.36 -10.25
N PHE A 141 -7.76 6.31 -11.36
CA PHE A 141 -6.31 6.05 -11.40
C PHE A 141 -5.54 7.14 -12.14
N TYR A 142 -6.23 8.17 -12.61
CA TYR A 142 -5.66 9.25 -13.39
C TYR A 142 -5.72 10.57 -12.62
N ASP A 143 -4.75 11.44 -12.90
CA ASP A 143 -4.78 12.81 -12.41
C ASP A 143 -5.70 13.71 -13.27
N ASP A 144 -5.82 14.98 -12.89
CA ASP A 144 -6.69 15.95 -13.55
C ASP A 144 -6.28 16.27 -15.01
N ILE A 145 -5.07 15.88 -15.43
CA ILE A 145 -4.59 16.03 -16.82
C ILE A 145 -4.54 14.69 -17.58
N GLY A 146 -5.06 13.63 -16.99
CA GLY A 146 -5.18 12.31 -17.60
C GLY A 146 -3.91 11.45 -17.54
N LEU A 147 -2.95 11.75 -16.66
CA LEU A 147 -1.77 10.92 -16.46
C LEU A 147 -2.11 9.81 -15.45
N LYS A 148 -1.81 8.56 -15.84
CA LYS A 148 -2.00 7.38 -14.98
C LYS A 148 -1.00 7.35 -13.83
N GLY A 149 -1.41 6.74 -12.71
CA GLY A 149 -0.54 6.54 -11.54
C GLY A 149 -0.95 7.36 -10.33
N SER A 150 -2.12 8.02 -10.39
CA SER A 150 -2.68 8.86 -9.32
C SER A 150 -3.96 8.23 -8.76
N PRO A 151 -3.87 7.18 -7.91
CA PRO A 151 -5.05 6.55 -7.33
C PRO A 151 -5.91 7.56 -6.59
N LYS A 152 -7.19 7.58 -6.93
CA LYS A 152 -8.21 8.37 -6.24
C LYS A 152 -9.23 7.44 -5.61
N PHE A 153 -9.54 7.66 -4.35
CA PHE A 153 -10.47 6.82 -3.60
C PHE A 153 -11.34 7.66 -2.68
N GLU A 154 -12.50 7.12 -2.36
CA GLU A 154 -13.37 7.62 -1.31
C GLU A 154 -13.29 6.72 -0.09
N TYR A 155 -13.47 7.30 1.09
CA TYR A 155 -13.52 6.54 2.33
C TYR A 155 -14.47 7.21 3.34
N GLN A 156 -15.02 6.38 4.22
CA GLN A 156 -15.89 6.84 5.31
C GLN A 156 -15.65 5.99 6.55
N LYS A 157 -15.63 6.64 7.71
CA LYS A 157 -15.63 5.94 8.99
C LYS A 157 -17.00 5.28 9.24
N LEU A 158 -16.97 4.03 9.70
CA LEU A 158 -18.14 3.22 10.07
C LEU A 158 -18.44 3.28 11.56
#